data_63c46ff09bcbb160dc7a7d1d1175385e
#
_entry.id   63c46ff09bcbb160dc7a7d1d1175385e
#
_cell.length_a   1.000
_cell.length_b   1.000
_cell.length_c   1.000
_cell.angle_alpha   90.00
_cell.angle_beta   90.00
_cell.angle_gamma   90.00
#
_symmetry.space_group_name_H-M   'P 1'
#
loop_
_entity.id
_entity.type
_entity.pdbx_description
1 polymer ?
#
loop_
_entity_poly.entity_id
_entity_poly.type
_entity_poly.pdbx_seq_one_letter_code
_entity_poly.pdbx_strand_id
1 'polypeptide(L)'
;MNDLTGRTVLITGGARGLGAEAARQAVAAGANVVITDVLDEDGKATAGALGERARFLHHDVTSEEEWAAAVAFAVAEFGGLHGLVNNAGISTGAFLETESVEHFRRVLDINLTGVFIGMKAAIPAMKAAGGGSIVNISSAAGLMGLALTAGYGASKWGVRGLTKIGAVELGTAGIRVNSVHPGMTYTPMTASVGIERGEGKYPNTPMGRVGEADEIAGAVVFLLSDAASYVTGAELAVDGGWTTGPTVKYVMGR
;
A
#
# COMPACT_ATOMS: atom_id res chain seq x y z
N MET A 1 12.93 -12.22 12.46
CA MET A 1 12.06 -12.73 11.40
C MET A 1 10.74 -11.98 11.46
N ASN A 2 10.12 -11.73 10.32
CA ASN A 2 8.86 -11.00 10.22
C ASN A 2 7.68 -11.94 10.54
N ASP A 3 7.54 -12.33 11.81
CA ASP A 3 6.46 -13.22 12.26
C ASP A 3 5.17 -12.43 12.47
N LEU A 4 4.08 -12.92 11.87
CA LEU A 4 2.72 -12.37 11.98
C LEU A 4 1.74 -13.41 12.55
N THR A 5 2.22 -14.47 13.18
CA THR A 5 1.38 -15.51 13.78
C THR A 5 0.39 -14.89 14.77
N GLY A 6 -0.89 -15.23 14.64
CA GLY A 6 -1.98 -14.69 15.46
C GLY A 6 -2.41 -13.26 15.12
N ARG A 7 -1.81 -12.64 14.12
CA ARG A 7 -2.23 -11.31 13.63
C ARG A 7 -3.28 -11.44 12.51
N THR A 8 -4.23 -10.54 12.50
CA THR A 8 -5.19 -10.37 11.39
C THR A 8 -4.87 -9.08 10.66
N VAL A 9 -4.70 -9.16 9.35
CA VAL A 9 -4.34 -8.02 8.49
C VAL A 9 -5.44 -7.81 7.44
N LEU A 10 -5.94 -6.59 7.32
CA LEU A 10 -6.84 -6.16 6.24
C LEU A 10 -6.01 -5.45 5.17
N ILE A 11 -6.17 -5.87 3.90
CA ILE A 11 -5.40 -5.35 2.76
C ILE A 11 -6.37 -4.90 1.67
N THR A 12 -6.38 -3.60 1.36
CA THR A 12 -7.21 -3.06 0.28
C THR A 12 -6.52 -3.12 -1.07
N GLY A 13 -7.28 -3.24 -2.17
CA GLY A 13 -6.70 -3.45 -3.50
C GLY A 13 -5.92 -4.77 -3.57
N GLY A 14 -6.39 -5.80 -2.85
CA GLY A 14 -5.67 -7.05 -2.65
C GLY A 14 -5.98 -8.13 -3.67
N ALA A 15 -6.84 -7.87 -4.65
CA ALA A 15 -7.21 -8.86 -5.66
C ALA A 15 -6.05 -9.25 -6.56
N ARG A 16 -5.11 -8.34 -6.84
CA ARG A 16 -3.96 -8.59 -7.72
C ARG A 16 -2.78 -7.66 -7.42
N GLY A 17 -1.67 -7.86 -8.13
CA GLY A 17 -0.48 -7.02 -8.06
C GLY A 17 0.16 -6.96 -6.68
N LEU A 18 0.50 -5.74 -6.22
CA LEU A 18 1.19 -5.52 -4.96
C LEU A 18 0.37 -5.96 -3.75
N GLY A 19 -0.95 -5.68 -3.74
CA GLY A 19 -1.83 -6.07 -2.64
C GLY A 19 -1.95 -7.59 -2.50
N ALA A 20 -2.09 -8.32 -3.61
CA ALA A 20 -2.13 -9.79 -3.60
C ALA A 20 -0.79 -10.38 -3.12
N GLU A 21 0.33 -9.80 -3.53
CA GLU A 21 1.65 -10.27 -3.09
C GLU A 21 1.89 -9.96 -1.60
N ALA A 22 1.45 -8.80 -1.12
CA ALA A 22 1.49 -8.49 0.31
C ALA A 22 0.63 -9.47 1.13
N ALA A 23 -0.55 -9.84 0.62
CA ALA A 23 -1.40 -10.86 1.24
C ALA A 23 -0.71 -12.23 1.28
N ARG A 24 -0.09 -12.65 0.17
CA ARG A 24 0.65 -13.91 0.08
C ARG A 24 1.79 -13.98 1.11
N GLN A 25 2.59 -12.93 1.21
CA GLN A 25 3.70 -12.89 2.17
C GLN A 25 3.23 -12.76 3.62
N ALA A 26 2.14 -12.02 3.88
CA ALA A 26 1.56 -11.95 5.22
C ALA A 26 1.03 -13.32 5.67
N VAL A 27 0.34 -14.07 4.81
CA VAL A 27 -0.09 -15.44 5.09
C VAL A 27 1.11 -16.36 5.32
N ALA A 28 2.14 -16.27 4.49
CA ALA A 28 3.37 -17.03 4.66
C ALA A 28 4.11 -16.71 5.99
N ALA A 29 3.96 -15.48 6.49
CA ALA A 29 4.46 -15.05 7.80
C ALA A 29 3.53 -15.46 8.96
N GLY A 30 2.42 -16.17 8.71
CA GLY A 30 1.51 -16.69 9.73
C GLY A 30 0.27 -15.85 10.02
N ALA A 31 0.04 -14.75 9.29
CA ALA A 31 -1.16 -13.91 9.46
C ALA A 31 -2.42 -14.57 8.93
N ASN A 32 -3.56 -14.19 9.51
CA ASN A 32 -4.84 -14.25 8.82
C ASN A 32 -5.03 -12.96 8.01
N VAL A 33 -5.59 -13.04 6.81
CA VAL A 33 -5.69 -11.89 5.90
C VAL A 33 -7.11 -11.74 5.39
N VAL A 34 -7.65 -10.54 5.48
CA VAL A 34 -8.84 -10.12 4.74
C VAL A 34 -8.40 -9.29 3.55
N ILE A 35 -8.62 -9.81 2.35
CA ILE A 35 -8.39 -9.13 1.08
C ILE A 35 -9.65 -8.38 0.71
N THR A 36 -9.55 -7.10 0.40
CA THR A 36 -10.68 -6.33 -0.11
C THR A 36 -10.35 -5.66 -1.43
N ASP A 37 -11.32 -5.65 -2.34
CA ASP A 37 -11.20 -5.06 -3.67
C ASP A 37 -12.60 -4.87 -4.30
N VAL A 38 -12.69 -4.08 -5.36
CA VAL A 38 -13.87 -4.00 -6.23
C VAL A 38 -13.87 -5.10 -7.31
N LEU A 39 -12.79 -5.84 -7.46
CA LEU A 39 -12.59 -6.91 -8.45
C LEU A 39 -12.94 -8.28 -7.82
N ASP A 40 -14.22 -8.61 -7.79
CA ASP A 40 -14.74 -9.78 -7.08
C ASP A 40 -14.11 -11.10 -7.50
N GLU A 41 -14.03 -11.35 -8.78
CA GLU A 41 -13.54 -12.64 -9.30
C GLU A 41 -12.03 -12.82 -9.02
N ASP A 42 -11.24 -11.78 -9.26
CA ASP A 42 -9.81 -11.79 -8.95
C ASP A 42 -9.56 -11.92 -7.43
N GLY A 43 -10.35 -11.19 -6.63
CA GLY A 43 -10.24 -11.23 -5.17
C GLY A 43 -10.58 -12.59 -4.58
N LYS A 44 -11.67 -13.23 -5.04
CA LYS A 44 -12.03 -14.59 -4.66
C LYS A 44 -10.97 -15.61 -5.07
N ALA A 45 -10.43 -15.48 -6.30
CA ALA A 45 -9.38 -16.35 -6.79
C ALA A 45 -8.09 -16.21 -5.95
N THR A 46 -7.69 -14.98 -5.63
CA THR A 46 -6.51 -14.72 -4.79
C THR A 46 -6.71 -15.27 -3.37
N ALA A 47 -7.85 -15.01 -2.73
CA ALA A 47 -8.12 -15.54 -1.40
C ALA A 47 -8.18 -17.09 -1.40
N GLY A 48 -8.81 -17.69 -2.41
CA GLY A 48 -8.87 -19.14 -2.58
C GLY A 48 -7.48 -19.79 -2.73
N ALA A 49 -6.59 -19.17 -3.46
CA ALA A 49 -5.21 -19.64 -3.63
C ALA A 49 -4.38 -19.55 -2.33
N LEU A 50 -4.73 -18.65 -1.41
CA LEU A 50 -4.07 -18.49 -0.12
C LEU A 50 -4.63 -19.40 0.98
N GLY A 51 -5.79 -20.05 0.73
CA GLY A 51 -6.37 -21.06 1.60
C GLY A 51 -7.08 -20.51 2.83
N GLU A 52 -7.13 -21.30 3.89
CA GLU A 52 -7.98 -21.04 5.07
C GLU A 52 -7.64 -19.76 5.84
N ARG A 53 -6.44 -19.23 5.68
CA ARG A 53 -6.00 -17.99 6.34
C ARG A 53 -6.40 -16.73 5.59
N ALA A 54 -7.03 -16.83 4.42
CA ALA A 54 -7.45 -15.69 3.63
C ALA A 54 -8.96 -15.67 3.43
N ARG A 55 -9.53 -14.47 3.42
CA ARG A 55 -10.91 -14.20 3.04
C ARG A 55 -10.96 -13.03 2.09
N PHE A 56 -11.95 -13.02 1.22
CA PHE A 56 -12.24 -11.91 0.33
C PHE A 56 -13.57 -11.25 0.70
N LEU A 57 -13.61 -9.91 0.61
CA LEU A 57 -14.82 -9.11 0.70
C LEU A 57 -14.78 -8.02 -0.37
N HIS A 58 -15.92 -7.82 -1.08
CA HIS A 58 -16.09 -6.66 -1.96
C HIS A 58 -16.00 -5.37 -1.15
N HIS A 59 -15.25 -4.37 -1.66
CA HIS A 59 -15.07 -3.12 -0.93
C HIS A 59 -14.61 -1.99 -1.86
N ASP A 60 -15.42 -0.93 -1.95
CA ASP A 60 -15.00 0.37 -2.48
C ASP A 60 -14.45 1.23 -1.33
N VAL A 61 -13.17 1.56 -1.38
CA VAL A 61 -12.49 2.34 -0.33
C VAL A 61 -13.01 3.77 -0.17
N THR A 62 -13.85 4.25 -1.07
CA THR A 62 -14.52 5.57 -0.96
C THR A 62 -15.79 5.51 -0.10
N SER A 63 -16.28 4.34 0.27
CA SER A 63 -17.49 4.12 1.07
C SER A 63 -17.17 3.92 2.55
N GLU A 64 -17.59 4.85 3.42
CA GLU A 64 -17.46 4.70 4.88
C GLU A 64 -18.23 3.47 5.40
N GLU A 65 -19.37 3.15 4.79
CA GLU A 65 -20.20 1.99 5.17
C GLU A 65 -19.47 0.68 4.86
N GLU A 66 -18.88 0.56 3.67
CA GLU A 66 -18.15 -0.64 3.29
C GLU A 66 -16.85 -0.81 4.10
N TRP A 67 -16.19 0.27 4.49
CA TRP A 67 -15.09 0.22 5.46
C TRP A 67 -15.52 -0.33 6.82
N ALA A 68 -16.67 0.13 7.35
CA ALA A 68 -17.19 -0.40 8.60
C ALA A 68 -17.51 -1.90 8.49
N ALA A 69 -18.09 -2.32 7.36
CA ALA A 69 -18.36 -3.73 7.08
C ALA A 69 -17.05 -4.55 6.97
N ALA A 70 -16.02 -4.04 6.29
CA ALA A 70 -14.75 -4.73 6.13
C ALA A 70 -14.02 -4.96 7.47
N VAL A 71 -14.01 -3.94 8.34
CA VAL A 71 -13.44 -4.07 9.68
C VAL A 71 -14.24 -5.06 10.53
N ALA A 72 -15.56 -4.96 10.52
CA ALA A 72 -16.42 -5.89 11.25
C ALA A 72 -16.25 -7.34 10.77
N PHE A 73 -16.14 -7.54 9.46
CA PHE A 73 -15.87 -8.85 8.85
C PHE A 73 -14.52 -9.43 9.32
N ALA A 74 -13.45 -8.62 9.33
CA ALA A 74 -12.14 -9.08 9.80
C ALA A 74 -12.20 -9.52 11.28
N VAL A 75 -12.90 -8.76 12.13
CA VAL A 75 -13.06 -9.09 13.54
C VAL A 75 -13.92 -10.35 13.74
N ALA A 76 -15.00 -10.51 12.97
CA ALA A 76 -15.88 -11.67 13.06
C ALA A 76 -15.18 -12.98 12.60
N GLU A 77 -14.42 -12.92 11.49
CA GLU A 77 -13.76 -14.10 10.92
C GLU A 77 -12.53 -14.55 11.73
N PHE A 78 -11.77 -13.60 12.30
CA PHE A 78 -10.44 -13.89 12.86
C PHE A 78 -10.22 -13.35 14.29
N GLY A 79 -11.26 -12.81 14.94
CA GLY A 79 -11.23 -12.42 16.35
C GLY A 79 -10.62 -11.05 16.66
N GLY A 80 -10.12 -10.32 15.67
CA GLY A 80 -9.52 -8.98 15.89
C GLY A 80 -8.93 -8.40 14.63
N LEU A 81 -8.45 -7.16 14.71
CA LEU A 81 -7.72 -6.48 13.63
C LEU A 81 -6.41 -5.92 14.17
N HIS A 82 -5.28 -6.38 13.64
CA HIS A 82 -3.93 -6.05 14.11
C HIS A 82 -3.09 -5.31 13.05
N GLY A 83 -3.47 -5.43 11.78
CA GLY A 83 -2.80 -4.78 10.65
C GLY A 83 -3.78 -4.20 9.65
N LEU A 84 -3.42 -3.04 9.08
CA LEU A 84 -4.11 -2.44 7.93
C LEU A 84 -3.09 -2.09 6.87
N VAL A 85 -3.31 -2.53 5.63
CA VAL A 85 -2.53 -2.10 4.47
C VAL A 85 -3.46 -1.32 3.53
N ASN A 86 -3.33 0.00 3.53
CA ASN A 86 -4.01 0.87 2.59
C ASN A 86 -3.24 0.85 1.26
N ASN A 87 -3.58 -0.12 0.39
CA ASN A 87 -2.90 -0.34 -0.88
C ASN A 87 -3.77 0.04 -2.09
N ALA A 88 -5.09 0.00 -1.99
CA ALA A 88 -5.97 0.37 -3.10
C ALA A 88 -5.62 1.74 -3.68
N GLY A 89 -5.62 1.85 -5.00
CA GLY A 89 -5.32 3.09 -5.67
C GLY A 89 -5.38 2.99 -7.18
N ILE A 90 -5.53 4.14 -7.80
CA ILE A 90 -5.50 4.33 -9.25
C ILE A 90 -4.41 5.34 -9.62
N SER A 91 -3.92 5.27 -10.85
CA SER A 91 -2.93 6.20 -11.39
C SER A 91 -3.54 7.07 -12.48
N THR A 92 -2.85 8.16 -12.78
CA THR A 92 -3.17 9.09 -13.88
C THR A 92 -2.08 9.06 -14.94
N GLY A 93 -2.34 9.61 -16.11
CA GLY A 93 -1.38 9.68 -17.20
C GLY A 93 -1.61 10.93 -18.09
N ALA A 94 -2.02 12.07 -17.49
CA ALA A 94 -2.29 13.32 -18.21
C ALA A 94 -1.29 14.42 -17.84
N PHE A 95 -0.99 15.31 -18.78
CA PHE A 95 -0.26 16.54 -18.48
C PHE A 95 -1.09 17.43 -17.53
N LEU A 96 -0.39 18.22 -16.71
CA LEU A 96 -1.04 19.12 -15.74
C LEU A 96 -2.10 20.05 -16.39
N GLU A 97 -1.81 20.54 -17.58
CA GLU A 97 -2.71 21.43 -18.33
C GLU A 97 -3.95 20.73 -18.92
N THR A 98 -3.91 19.41 -19.08
CA THR A 98 -4.99 18.61 -19.69
C THR A 98 -5.68 17.69 -18.71
N GLU A 99 -5.19 17.59 -17.46
CA GLU A 99 -5.82 16.80 -16.40
C GLU A 99 -7.21 17.38 -16.07
N SER A 100 -8.25 16.55 -16.11
CA SER A 100 -9.59 17.02 -15.75
C SER A 100 -9.76 17.12 -14.23
N VAL A 101 -10.52 18.13 -13.79
CA VAL A 101 -10.83 18.30 -12.36
C VAL A 101 -11.61 17.10 -11.81
N GLU A 102 -12.48 16.50 -12.63
CA GLU A 102 -13.24 15.31 -12.26
C GLU A 102 -12.30 14.12 -11.99
N HIS A 103 -11.38 13.84 -12.92
CA HIS A 103 -10.41 12.75 -12.77
C HIS A 103 -9.44 13.01 -11.60
N PHE A 104 -8.95 14.24 -11.46
CA PHE A 104 -8.14 14.64 -10.31
C PHE A 104 -8.84 14.35 -8.97
N ARG A 105 -10.13 14.75 -8.84
CA ARG A 105 -10.92 14.48 -7.64
C ARG A 105 -11.09 12.98 -7.39
N ARG A 106 -11.43 12.22 -8.43
CA ARG A 106 -11.57 10.75 -8.30
C ARG A 106 -10.30 10.09 -7.79
N VAL A 107 -9.13 10.52 -8.26
CA VAL A 107 -7.84 10.01 -7.77
C VAL A 107 -7.63 10.36 -6.30
N LEU A 108 -7.94 11.60 -5.90
CA LEU A 108 -7.86 11.99 -4.48
C LEU A 108 -8.83 11.20 -3.62
N ASP A 109 -10.05 10.98 -4.08
CA ASP A 109 -11.07 10.24 -3.33
C ASP A 109 -10.63 8.80 -3.04
N ILE A 110 -10.10 8.12 -4.04
CA ILE A 110 -9.63 6.74 -3.86
C ILE A 110 -8.31 6.70 -3.09
N ASN A 111 -7.29 7.45 -3.55
CA ASN A 111 -5.92 7.27 -3.08
C ASN A 111 -5.61 7.98 -1.76
N LEU A 112 -6.40 8.98 -1.36
CA LEU A 112 -6.16 9.79 -0.18
C LEU A 112 -7.34 9.75 0.79
N THR A 113 -8.56 10.11 0.33
CA THR A 113 -9.75 10.06 1.18
C THR A 113 -10.03 8.64 1.63
N GLY A 114 -9.91 7.64 0.74
CA GLY A 114 -10.05 6.23 1.09
C GLY A 114 -9.05 5.77 2.16
N VAL A 115 -7.79 6.23 2.08
CA VAL A 115 -6.78 5.94 3.12
C VAL A 115 -7.17 6.56 4.46
N PHE A 116 -7.66 7.80 4.47
CA PHE A 116 -8.15 8.45 5.67
C PHE A 116 -9.32 7.69 6.30
N ILE A 117 -10.33 7.32 5.49
CA ILE A 117 -11.49 6.55 5.97
C ILE A 117 -11.03 5.21 6.56
N GLY A 118 -10.11 4.51 5.88
CA GLY A 118 -9.57 3.25 6.34
C GLY A 118 -8.85 3.35 7.68
N MET A 119 -7.99 4.35 7.84
CA MET A 119 -7.34 4.61 9.13
C MET A 119 -8.38 4.87 10.22
N LYS A 120 -9.34 5.76 9.97
CA LYS A 120 -10.44 6.10 10.88
C LYS A 120 -11.23 4.87 11.30
N ALA A 121 -11.61 4.01 10.35
CA ALA A 121 -12.43 2.81 10.60
C ALA A 121 -11.68 1.72 11.38
N ALA A 122 -10.38 1.54 11.11
CA ALA A 122 -9.59 0.48 11.73
C ALA A 122 -9.16 0.77 13.18
N ILE A 123 -8.97 2.06 13.55
CA ILE A 123 -8.45 2.46 14.85
C ILE A 123 -9.22 1.86 16.04
N PRO A 124 -10.56 1.88 16.09
CA PRO A 124 -11.28 1.31 17.24
C PRO A 124 -11.02 -0.19 17.44
N ALA A 125 -11.03 -0.97 16.37
CA ALA A 125 -10.77 -2.41 16.40
C ALA A 125 -9.31 -2.71 16.79
N MET A 126 -8.36 -1.95 16.27
CA MET A 126 -6.94 -2.08 16.65
C MET A 126 -6.71 -1.74 18.13
N LYS A 127 -7.34 -0.68 18.65
CA LYS A 127 -7.28 -0.35 20.09
C LYS A 127 -7.85 -1.49 20.93
N ALA A 128 -8.96 -2.08 20.53
CA ALA A 128 -9.56 -3.21 21.22
C ALA A 128 -8.67 -4.47 21.19
N ALA A 129 -7.87 -4.65 20.14
CA ALA A 129 -6.88 -5.72 20.01
C ALA A 129 -5.56 -5.44 20.76
N GLY A 130 -5.45 -4.28 21.44
CA GLY A 130 -4.25 -3.90 22.21
C GLY A 130 -3.14 -3.23 21.40
N GLY A 131 -3.42 -2.79 20.19
CA GLY A 131 -2.48 -2.11 19.29
C GLY A 131 -2.46 -2.68 17.89
N GLY A 132 -1.50 -2.24 17.07
CA GLY A 132 -1.40 -2.73 15.69
C GLY A 132 -0.42 -1.97 14.82
N SER A 133 -0.48 -2.22 13.51
CA SER A 133 0.34 -1.53 12.53
C SER A 133 -0.46 -1.16 11.29
N ILE A 134 -0.39 0.10 10.89
CA ILE A 134 -0.96 0.62 9.65
C ILE A 134 0.19 0.89 8.67
N VAL A 135 0.08 0.33 7.47
CA VAL A 135 1.01 0.55 6.37
C VAL A 135 0.27 1.20 5.21
N ASN A 136 0.62 2.43 4.90
CA ASN A 136 0.04 3.18 3.80
C ASN A 136 0.95 3.06 2.57
N ILE A 137 0.41 2.58 1.44
CA ILE A 137 1.19 2.52 0.20
C ILE A 137 1.13 3.88 -0.50
N SER A 138 2.25 4.59 -0.40
CA SER A 138 2.51 5.82 -1.14
C SER A 138 3.14 5.51 -2.50
N SER A 139 4.19 6.21 -2.89
CA SER A 139 4.94 6.04 -4.15
C SER A 139 6.22 6.88 -4.13
N ALA A 140 7.15 6.61 -5.02
CA ALA A 140 8.21 7.57 -5.42
C ALA A 140 7.59 8.95 -5.80
N ALA A 141 6.39 8.97 -6.41
CA ALA A 141 5.62 10.19 -6.68
C ALA A 141 5.18 10.96 -5.42
N GLY A 142 5.26 10.36 -4.24
CA GLY A 142 5.07 11.02 -2.95
C GLY A 142 6.38 11.59 -2.36
N LEU A 143 7.53 11.29 -2.95
CA LEU A 143 8.85 11.76 -2.52
C LEU A 143 9.46 12.79 -3.48
N MET A 144 9.09 12.72 -4.76
CA MET A 144 9.53 13.66 -5.80
C MET A 144 8.39 13.95 -6.78
N GLY A 145 8.54 15.02 -7.56
CA GLY A 145 7.62 15.32 -8.66
C GLY A 145 7.85 14.37 -9.83
N LEU A 146 6.79 13.73 -10.31
CA LEU A 146 6.78 12.94 -11.53
C LEU A 146 5.86 13.59 -12.57
N ALA A 147 6.32 13.69 -13.80
CA ALA A 147 5.49 14.17 -14.91
C ALA A 147 4.26 13.27 -15.10
N LEU A 148 3.17 13.85 -15.57
CA LEU A 148 1.92 13.15 -15.88
C LEU A 148 1.18 12.56 -14.66
N THR A 149 1.49 13.00 -13.44
CA THR A 149 0.93 12.41 -12.21
C THR A 149 0.28 13.45 -11.29
N ALA A 150 -0.40 14.47 -11.83
CA ALA A 150 -0.94 15.56 -11.00
C ALA A 150 -1.81 15.07 -9.83
N GLY A 151 -2.89 14.37 -10.10
CA GLY A 151 -3.76 13.82 -9.05
C GLY A 151 -3.08 12.71 -8.24
N TYR A 152 -2.38 11.80 -8.92
CA TYR A 152 -1.67 10.72 -8.27
C TYR A 152 -0.57 11.21 -7.33
N GLY A 153 0.33 12.07 -7.83
CA GLY A 153 1.39 12.67 -7.03
C GLY A 153 0.83 13.41 -5.82
N ALA A 154 -0.14 14.31 -6.04
CA ALA A 154 -0.79 15.04 -4.95
C ALA A 154 -1.38 14.11 -3.89
N SER A 155 -2.07 13.01 -4.29
CA SER A 155 -2.59 12.02 -3.36
C SER A 155 -1.49 11.33 -2.55
N LYS A 156 -0.38 10.94 -3.19
CA LYS A 156 0.72 10.23 -2.53
C LYS A 156 1.54 11.12 -1.59
N TRP A 157 1.64 12.44 -1.87
CA TRP A 157 2.13 13.42 -0.91
C TRP A 157 1.18 13.57 0.29
N GLY A 158 -0.14 13.61 0.06
CA GLY A 158 -1.15 13.64 1.12
C GLY A 158 -1.08 12.43 2.06
N VAL A 159 -0.88 11.23 1.50
CA VAL A 159 -0.70 9.97 2.27
C VAL A 159 0.49 10.05 3.23
N ARG A 160 1.59 10.71 2.85
CA ARG A 160 2.72 10.97 3.77
C ARG A 160 2.30 11.82 4.97
N GLY A 161 1.53 12.89 4.70
CA GLY A 161 0.98 13.75 5.77
C GLY A 161 0.10 12.95 6.74
N LEU A 162 -0.87 12.17 6.23
CA LEU A 162 -1.73 11.31 7.04
C LEU A 162 -0.93 10.29 7.85
N THR A 163 0.11 9.71 7.26
CA THR A 163 1.00 8.74 7.95
C THR A 163 1.67 9.38 9.18
N LYS A 164 2.20 10.59 9.04
CA LYS A 164 2.85 11.30 10.16
C LYS A 164 1.86 11.70 11.24
N ILE A 165 0.68 12.20 10.85
CA ILE A 165 -0.39 12.55 11.79
C ILE A 165 -0.81 11.30 12.57
N GLY A 166 -1.11 10.20 11.87
CA GLY A 166 -1.48 8.94 12.51
C GLY A 166 -0.40 8.40 13.46
N ALA A 167 0.88 8.48 13.08
CA ALA A 167 1.98 8.07 13.93
C ALA A 167 2.04 8.85 15.25
N VAL A 168 1.83 10.18 15.20
CA VAL A 168 1.86 11.05 16.37
C VAL A 168 0.64 10.80 17.28
N GLU A 169 -0.55 10.68 16.69
CA GLU A 169 -1.79 10.55 17.45
C GLU A 169 -2.01 9.15 18.06
N LEU A 170 -1.49 8.11 17.41
CA LEU A 170 -1.82 6.72 17.74
C LEU A 170 -0.71 5.98 18.50
N GLY A 171 0.48 6.58 18.62
CA GLY A 171 1.63 5.93 19.27
C GLY A 171 1.35 5.48 20.70
N THR A 172 0.67 6.29 21.51
CA THR A 172 0.31 5.93 22.89
C THR A 172 -0.78 4.85 22.98
N ALA A 173 -1.49 4.60 21.88
CA ALA A 173 -2.44 3.49 21.77
C ALA A 173 -1.79 2.18 21.26
N GLY A 174 -0.47 2.15 21.12
CA GLY A 174 0.27 0.99 20.62
C GLY A 174 0.07 0.74 19.12
N ILE A 175 -0.41 1.73 18.36
CA ILE A 175 -0.61 1.63 16.92
C ILE A 175 0.51 2.38 16.20
N ARG A 176 1.29 1.67 15.38
CA ARG A 176 2.31 2.25 14.51
C ARG A 176 1.72 2.58 13.16
N VAL A 177 2.15 3.68 12.55
CA VAL A 177 1.68 4.11 11.22
C VAL A 177 2.89 4.47 10.37
N ASN A 178 3.09 3.77 9.26
CA ASN A 178 4.23 3.99 8.36
C ASN A 178 3.77 4.02 6.90
N SER A 179 4.59 4.56 6.02
CA SER A 179 4.36 4.50 4.58
C SER A 179 5.49 3.78 3.85
N VAL A 180 5.11 3.01 2.84
CA VAL A 180 6.03 2.43 1.85
C VAL A 180 5.92 3.25 0.58
N HIS A 181 7.04 3.52 -0.06
CA HIS A 181 7.15 4.32 -1.27
C HIS A 181 7.78 3.47 -2.38
N PRO A 182 6.98 2.68 -3.11
CA PRO A 182 7.49 1.90 -4.23
C PRO A 182 8.04 2.81 -5.33
N GLY A 183 9.14 2.39 -5.93
CA GLY A 183 9.60 2.89 -7.21
C GLY A 183 8.79 2.30 -8.37
N MET A 184 9.38 2.30 -9.56
CA MET A 184 8.80 1.59 -10.70
C MET A 184 8.82 0.09 -10.39
N THR A 185 7.63 -0.48 -10.25
CA THR A 185 7.43 -1.89 -9.87
C THR A 185 6.62 -2.59 -10.95
N TYR A 186 7.02 -3.79 -11.35
CA TYR A 186 6.26 -4.58 -12.31
C TYR A 186 5.00 -5.17 -11.65
N THR A 187 3.86 -4.75 -12.14
CA THR A 187 2.53 -5.19 -11.71
C THR A 187 1.58 -5.19 -12.91
N PRO A 188 0.38 -5.80 -12.85
CA PRO A 188 -0.60 -5.67 -13.92
C PRO A 188 -0.93 -4.21 -14.28
N MET A 189 -0.95 -3.31 -13.30
CA MET A 189 -1.20 -1.87 -13.52
C MET A 189 -0.09 -1.23 -14.36
N THR A 190 1.18 -1.48 -14.04
CA THR A 190 2.31 -0.87 -14.74
C THR A 190 2.62 -1.56 -16.08
N ALA A 191 2.38 -2.85 -16.18
CA ALA A 191 2.50 -3.60 -17.44
C ALA A 191 1.52 -3.07 -18.51
N SER A 192 0.30 -2.65 -18.11
CA SER A 192 -0.69 -2.10 -19.04
C SER A 192 -0.27 -0.77 -19.67
N VAL A 193 0.70 -0.06 -19.09
CA VAL A 193 1.28 1.19 -19.63
C VAL A 193 2.70 0.98 -20.19
N GLY A 194 3.05 -0.26 -20.51
CA GLY A 194 4.29 -0.60 -21.23
C GLY A 194 5.52 -0.74 -20.35
N ILE A 195 5.38 -0.87 -19.04
CA ILE A 195 6.51 -1.18 -18.16
C ILE A 195 6.89 -2.65 -18.33
N GLU A 196 8.15 -2.89 -18.63
CA GLU A 196 8.72 -4.22 -18.88
C GLU A 196 9.81 -4.55 -17.88
N ARG A 197 9.97 -5.85 -17.61
CA ARG A 197 11.12 -6.37 -16.86
C ARG A 197 12.40 -6.24 -17.67
N GLY A 198 13.53 -6.20 -16.99
CA GLY A 198 14.86 -6.28 -17.60
C GLY A 198 15.84 -5.25 -17.03
N GLU A 199 17.11 -5.65 -17.04
CA GLU A 199 18.20 -4.81 -16.60
C GLU A 199 18.55 -3.76 -17.68
N GLY A 200 19.05 -2.60 -17.23
CA GLY A 200 19.52 -1.54 -18.12
C GLY A 200 18.44 -0.70 -18.81
N LYS A 201 17.16 -1.08 -18.67
CA LYS A 201 16.04 -0.35 -19.28
C LYS A 201 15.63 0.91 -18.52
N TYR A 202 16.08 1.05 -17.27
CA TYR A 202 15.67 2.13 -16.37
C TYR A 202 16.89 2.94 -15.88
N PRO A 203 17.47 3.78 -16.74
CA PRO A 203 18.73 4.48 -16.46
C PRO A 203 18.62 5.50 -15.31
N ASN A 204 17.40 5.93 -14.98
CA ASN A 204 17.16 6.85 -13.86
C ASN A 204 17.03 6.13 -12.50
N THR A 205 16.95 4.81 -12.50
CA THR A 205 16.97 4.01 -11.27
C THR A 205 18.39 3.51 -11.04
N PRO A 206 19.07 3.81 -9.92
CA PRO A 206 20.44 3.37 -9.65
C PRO A 206 20.65 1.87 -9.80
N MET A 207 19.65 1.03 -9.41
CA MET A 207 19.70 -0.42 -9.61
C MET A 207 19.44 -0.86 -11.07
N GLY A 208 19.10 0.07 -11.97
CA GLY A 208 18.99 -0.16 -13.43
C GLY A 208 17.79 -1.01 -13.87
N ARG A 209 16.92 -1.39 -12.99
CA ARG A 209 15.76 -2.25 -13.26
C ARG A 209 14.50 -1.79 -12.54
N VAL A 210 13.36 -2.30 -12.93
CA VAL A 210 12.13 -2.22 -12.12
C VAL A 210 12.22 -3.17 -10.92
N GLY A 211 11.50 -2.83 -9.86
CA GLY A 211 11.29 -3.74 -8.74
C GLY A 211 10.21 -4.79 -9.07
N GLU A 212 10.20 -5.88 -8.35
CA GLU A 212 9.12 -6.85 -8.35
C GLU A 212 8.18 -6.62 -7.16
N ALA A 213 6.93 -7.11 -7.26
CA ALA A 213 5.94 -6.91 -6.21
C ALA A 213 6.35 -7.54 -4.87
N ASP A 214 7.09 -8.64 -4.90
CA ASP A 214 7.59 -9.34 -3.70
C ASP A 214 8.64 -8.52 -2.94
N GLU A 215 9.45 -7.71 -3.61
CA GLU A 215 10.43 -6.83 -2.98
C GLU A 215 9.72 -5.73 -2.17
N ILE A 216 8.60 -5.19 -2.69
CA ILE A 216 7.79 -4.21 -1.98
C ILE A 216 7.01 -4.85 -0.83
N ALA A 217 6.42 -6.02 -1.07
CA ALA A 217 5.65 -6.76 -0.08
C ALA A 217 6.49 -7.15 1.14
N GLY A 218 7.79 -7.46 0.94
CA GLY A 218 8.72 -7.72 2.03
C GLY A 218 8.85 -6.55 3.01
N ALA A 219 8.89 -5.32 2.50
CA ALA A 219 8.90 -4.11 3.33
C ALA A 219 7.57 -3.90 4.06
N VAL A 220 6.43 -4.21 3.42
CA VAL A 220 5.11 -4.15 4.05
C VAL A 220 5.04 -5.12 5.23
N VAL A 221 5.44 -6.38 5.04
CA VAL A 221 5.41 -7.41 6.09
C VAL A 221 6.38 -7.06 7.23
N PHE A 222 7.56 -6.51 6.94
CA PHE A 222 8.47 -5.98 7.96
C PHE A 222 7.76 -4.92 8.82
N LEU A 223 7.13 -3.92 8.22
CA LEU A 223 6.45 -2.84 8.95
C LEU A 223 5.22 -3.34 9.73
N LEU A 224 4.56 -4.40 9.29
CA LEU A 224 3.47 -5.04 10.03
C LEU A 224 3.96 -5.80 11.26
N SER A 225 5.17 -6.33 11.23
CA SER A 225 5.72 -7.23 12.25
C SER A 225 6.31 -6.48 13.45
N ASP A 226 6.60 -7.23 14.53
CA ASP A 226 7.28 -6.72 15.72
C ASP A 226 8.77 -6.40 15.48
N ALA A 227 9.35 -6.83 14.35
CA ALA A 227 10.68 -6.39 13.92
C ALA A 227 10.75 -4.86 13.71
N ALA A 228 9.57 -4.22 13.43
CA ALA A 228 9.42 -2.78 13.32
C ALA A 228 8.81 -2.13 14.58
N SER A 229 8.92 -2.74 15.76
CA SER A 229 8.25 -2.29 16.99
C SER A 229 8.57 -0.85 17.41
N TYR A 230 9.72 -0.30 17.02
CA TYR A 230 10.10 1.10 17.29
C TYR A 230 10.08 1.99 16.03
N VAL A 231 9.39 1.53 14.95
CA VAL A 231 9.27 2.25 13.68
C VAL A 231 7.85 2.77 13.52
N THR A 232 7.68 4.09 13.64
CA THR A 232 6.41 4.79 13.36
C THR A 232 6.69 6.15 12.73
N GLY A 233 5.83 6.61 11.81
CA GLY A 233 6.01 7.83 11.02
C GLY A 233 7.10 7.73 9.94
N ALA A 234 7.63 6.54 9.69
CA ALA A 234 8.67 6.34 8.68
C ALA A 234 8.11 6.38 7.26
N GLU A 235 8.96 6.85 6.35
CA GLU A 235 8.77 6.88 4.91
C GLU A 235 9.79 5.91 4.29
N LEU A 236 9.41 4.66 4.09
CA LEU A 236 10.33 3.65 3.60
C LEU A 236 10.29 3.59 2.06
N ALA A 237 11.29 4.18 1.42
CA ALA A 237 11.47 4.05 -0.03
C ALA A 237 11.94 2.63 -0.38
N VAL A 238 11.23 1.99 -1.32
CA VAL A 238 11.57 0.68 -1.89
C VAL A 238 11.54 0.87 -3.42
N ASP A 239 12.56 1.55 -3.95
CA ASP A 239 12.52 2.18 -5.26
C ASP A 239 13.81 1.97 -6.09
N GLY A 240 14.71 1.10 -5.63
CA GLY A 240 15.99 0.87 -6.29
C GLY A 240 16.91 2.10 -6.29
N GLY A 241 16.67 3.06 -5.37
CA GLY A 241 17.41 4.31 -5.24
C GLY A 241 16.90 5.44 -6.13
N TRP A 242 15.77 5.26 -6.81
CA TRP A 242 15.26 6.25 -7.78
C TRP A 242 15.06 7.64 -7.19
N THR A 243 14.57 7.75 -5.97
CA THR A 243 14.30 9.05 -5.32
C THR A 243 15.52 9.66 -4.61
N THR A 244 16.65 8.96 -4.56
CA THR A 244 17.84 9.44 -3.82
C THR A 244 18.66 10.48 -4.61
N GLY A 245 18.57 10.48 -5.95
CA GLY A 245 19.28 11.44 -6.78
C GLY A 245 19.60 10.92 -8.19
N PRO A 246 20.29 11.73 -8.99
CA PRO A 246 20.67 11.36 -10.35
C PRO A 246 21.68 10.21 -10.36
N THR A 247 21.53 9.30 -11.34
CA THR A 247 22.43 8.17 -11.51
C THR A 247 23.81 8.61 -12.03
N VAL A 248 24.84 7.77 -11.82
CA VAL A 248 26.18 7.97 -12.38
C VAL A 248 26.11 8.12 -13.90
N LYS A 249 25.29 7.32 -14.58
CA LYS A 249 25.08 7.40 -16.03
C LYS A 249 24.57 8.78 -16.45
N TYR A 250 23.62 9.36 -15.71
CA TYR A 250 23.11 10.70 -15.97
C TYR A 250 24.20 11.76 -15.77
N VAL A 251 24.93 11.71 -14.65
CA VAL A 251 25.97 12.71 -14.31
C VAL A 251 27.15 12.65 -15.28
N MET A 252 27.56 11.46 -15.71
CA MET A 252 28.71 11.24 -16.59
C MET A 252 28.35 11.34 -18.08
N GLY A 253 27.06 11.42 -18.44
CA GLY A 253 26.59 11.50 -19.83
C GLY A 253 26.83 10.22 -20.65
N ARG A 254 26.98 9.08 -20.02
CA ARG A 254 27.27 7.79 -20.65
C ARG A 254 26.74 6.60 -19.83
#